data_43a7ed0204ea5df4801b1f33caf633f5
#
_entry.id   43a7ed0204ea5df4801b1f33caf633f5
#
_cell.length_a   1.000
_cell.length_b   1.000
_cell.length_c   1.000
_cell.angle_alpha   90.00
_cell.angle_beta   90.00
_cell.angle_gamma   90.00
#
_symmetry.space_group_name_H-M   'P 1'
#
loop_
_entity.id
_entity.type
_entity.pdbx_description
1 polymer ?
#
loop_
_entity_poly.entity_id
_entity_poly.type
_entity_poly.pdbx_seq_one_letter_code
_entity_poly.pdbx_strand_id
1 'polypeptide(L)' 'EETPSEVLPGVTASVIYDGVYVHTEQSSESDIIATVNSGEMFDVVSQDESWIGVQLYDGSIGYISTEYVSVDASLQ' A
#
# COMPACT_ATOMS: atom_id res chain seq x y z
N GLU A 1 3.69 -17.00 -13.92
CA GLU A 1 3.74 -16.32 -12.70
C GLU A 1 2.58 -15.40 -12.55
N GLU A 2 2.40 -14.92 -11.41
CA GLU A 2 1.24 -14.14 -11.17
C GLU A 2 1.51 -12.69 -11.43
N THR A 3 0.48 -11.94 -11.60
CA THR A 3 0.64 -10.55 -11.81
C THR A 3 0.59 -9.82 -10.48
N PRO A 4 1.46 -8.84 -10.31
CA PRO A 4 1.50 -8.11 -9.06
C PRO A 4 0.33 -7.17 -8.87
N SER A 5 -0.47 -6.95 -9.89
CA SER A 5 -1.57 -5.99 -9.75
C SER A 5 -2.85 -6.62 -9.22
N GLU A 6 -2.80 -7.89 -8.91
CA GLU A 6 -4.01 -8.56 -8.44
C GLU A 6 -4.31 -8.17 -7.00
N VAL A 7 -5.50 -7.62 -6.77
CA VAL A 7 -5.91 -7.19 -5.45
C VAL A 7 -6.19 -8.40 -4.58
N LEU A 8 -5.73 -8.35 -3.34
CA LEU A 8 -5.99 -9.41 -2.39
C LEU A 8 -7.37 -9.19 -1.78
N PRO A 9 -8.29 -10.13 -1.94
CA PRO A 9 -9.64 -9.91 -1.43
C PRO A 9 -9.64 -9.86 0.10
N GLY A 10 -10.38 -8.90 0.63
CA GLY A 10 -10.52 -8.77 2.07
C GLY A 10 -9.34 -8.17 2.78
N VAL A 11 -8.35 -7.66 2.04
CA VAL A 11 -7.16 -7.07 2.67
C VAL A 11 -7.12 -5.59 2.32
N THR A 12 -7.09 -4.77 3.33
CA THR A 12 -7.09 -3.33 3.17
C THR A 12 -6.01 -2.73 4.04
N ALA A 13 -5.30 -1.74 3.52
CA ALA A 13 -4.30 -1.01 4.28
C ALA A 13 -4.86 0.36 4.62
N SER A 14 -4.82 0.70 5.91
CA SER A 14 -5.24 2.01 6.38
C SER A 14 -4.01 2.80 6.79
N VAL A 15 -3.90 4.02 6.28
CA VAL A 15 -2.78 4.88 6.61
C VAL A 15 -3.01 5.43 8.01
N ILE A 16 -1.98 5.35 8.87
CA ILE A 16 -2.12 5.76 10.25
C ILE A 16 -1.32 7.03 10.59
N TYR A 17 -0.60 7.57 9.60
CA TYR A 17 0.14 8.83 9.78
C TYR A 17 -0.16 9.77 8.64
N ASP A 18 0.00 11.07 8.88
CA ASP A 18 -0.14 12.06 7.83
C ASP A 18 1.15 12.21 7.05
N GLY A 19 1.03 12.53 5.76
CA GLY A 19 2.19 12.84 4.95
C GLY A 19 3.05 11.64 4.61
N VAL A 20 2.43 10.48 4.48
CA VAL A 20 3.15 9.25 4.16
C VAL A 20 3.40 9.19 2.67
N TYR A 21 4.63 8.87 2.29
CA TYR A 21 5.01 8.82 0.88
C TYR A 21 4.70 7.44 0.30
N VAL A 22 4.19 7.45 -0.91
CA VAL A 22 3.95 6.22 -1.68
C VAL A 22 5.02 6.15 -2.75
N HIS A 23 5.76 5.07 -2.75
CA HIS A 23 6.91 4.90 -3.63
C HIS A 23 6.57 4.01 -4.81
N THR A 24 7.34 4.13 -5.88
CA THR A 24 7.14 3.31 -7.07
C THR A 24 7.65 1.90 -6.89
N GLU A 25 8.58 1.70 -5.97
CA GLU A 25 9.18 0.40 -5.73
C GLU A 25 9.33 0.18 -4.24
N GLN A 26 9.72 -1.02 -3.88
CA GLN A 26 9.90 -1.37 -2.47
C GLN A 26 11.24 -0.83 -1.98
N SER A 27 11.41 0.46 -2.08
CA SER A 27 12.65 1.10 -1.68
C SER A 27 12.36 2.54 -1.30
N SER A 28 12.89 2.97 -0.17
CA SER A 28 12.72 4.35 0.26
C SER A 28 13.46 5.33 -0.65
N GLU A 29 14.32 4.82 -1.50
CA GLU A 29 15.06 5.67 -2.44
C GLU A 29 14.38 5.75 -3.80
N SER A 30 13.29 5.02 -4.00
CA SER A 30 12.58 5.10 -5.26
C SER A 30 11.74 6.38 -5.30
N ASP A 31 11.22 6.68 -6.49
CA ASP A 31 10.43 7.88 -6.67
C ASP A 31 9.16 7.84 -5.84
N ILE A 32 8.70 9.02 -5.48
CA ILE A 32 7.45 9.16 -4.74
C ILE A 32 6.37 9.53 -5.74
N ILE A 33 5.31 8.74 -5.79
CA ILE A 33 4.23 8.97 -6.75
C ILE A 33 3.00 9.57 -6.09
N ALA A 34 2.93 9.55 -4.77
CA ALA A 34 1.77 10.11 -4.08
C ALA A 34 2.13 10.34 -2.63
N THR A 35 1.33 11.16 -1.99
CA THR A 35 1.42 11.38 -0.54
C THR A 35 0.03 11.15 0.02
N VAL A 36 -0.04 10.38 1.09
CA VAL A 36 -1.33 10.02 1.67
C VAL A 36 -1.33 10.39 3.16
N ASN A 37 -2.52 10.50 3.70
CA ASN A 37 -2.70 10.94 5.09
C ASN A 37 -3.45 9.88 5.88
N SER A 38 -3.41 10.02 7.19
CA SER A 38 -4.08 9.06 8.05
C SER A 38 -5.58 9.05 7.73
N GLY A 39 -6.16 7.86 7.81
CA GLY A 39 -7.55 7.68 7.48
C GLY A 39 -7.80 7.25 6.05
N GLU A 40 -6.81 7.38 5.16
CA GLU A 40 -6.97 6.90 3.81
C GLU A 40 -6.78 5.39 3.77
N MET A 41 -7.55 4.74 2.92
CA MET A 41 -7.53 3.28 2.84
C MET A 41 -7.35 2.87 1.41
N PHE A 42 -6.61 1.81 1.21
CA PHE A 42 -6.30 1.30 -0.12
C PHE A 42 -6.39 -0.21 -0.13
N ASP A 43 -6.71 -0.76 -1.29
CA ASP A 43 -6.68 -2.21 -1.47
C ASP A 43 -5.23 -2.66 -1.55
N VAL A 44 -4.93 -3.78 -0.87
CA VAL A 44 -3.59 -4.33 -0.85
C VAL A 44 -3.43 -5.28 -2.01
N VAL A 45 -2.35 -5.11 -2.77
CA VAL A 45 -2.04 -6.00 -3.89
C VAL A 45 -0.84 -6.88 -3.59
N SER A 46 -0.03 -6.51 -2.60
CA SER A 46 1.07 -7.37 -2.17
C SER A 46 1.50 -6.98 -0.78
N GLN A 47 2.13 -7.91 -0.10
CA GLN A 47 2.62 -7.68 1.25
C GLN A 47 4.00 -8.26 1.39
N ASP A 48 4.89 -7.47 1.96
CA ASP A 48 6.22 -7.91 2.33
C ASP A 48 6.46 -7.57 3.79
N GLU A 49 7.61 -7.98 4.29
CA GLU A 49 7.94 -7.70 5.68
C GLU A 49 8.05 -6.21 5.95
N SER A 50 8.50 -5.45 4.97
CA SER A 50 8.75 -4.03 5.18
C SER A 50 7.86 -3.14 4.31
N TRP A 51 7.23 -3.68 3.30
CA TRP A 51 6.49 -2.87 2.33
C TRP A 51 5.14 -3.48 2.03
N ILE A 52 4.17 -2.58 1.84
CA ILE A 52 2.83 -2.97 1.43
C ILE A 52 2.59 -2.36 0.05
N GLY A 53 2.24 -3.21 -0.92
CA GLY A 53 1.83 -2.73 -2.22
C GLY A 53 0.35 -2.47 -2.23
N VAL A 54 -0.04 -1.27 -2.64
CA VAL A 54 -1.44 -0.88 -2.62
C VAL A 54 -1.83 -0.32 -3.98
N GLN A 55 -3.11 -0.40 -4.27
CA GLN A 55 -3.65 0.17 -5.48
C GLN A 55 -4.21 1.55 -5.14
N LEU A 56 -3.70 2.56 -5.80
CA LEU A 56 -4.11 3.93 -5.55
C LEU A 56 -5.42 4.24 -6.25
N TYR A 57 -5.98 5.40 -5.97
CA TYR A 57 -7.29 5.79 -6.49
C TYR A 57 -7.30 5.89 -8.00
N ASP A 58 -6.17 6.18 -8.62
CA ASP A 58 -6.09 6.28 -10.07
C ASP A 58 -5.74 4.96 -10.74
N GLY A 59 -5.63 3.88 -9.96
CA GLY A 59 -5.32 2.57 -10.51
C GLY A 59 -3.85 2.22 -10.48
N SER A 60 -3.00 3.14 -10.09
CA SER A 60 -1.56 2.87 -10.01
C SER A 60 -1.24 2.02 -8.79
N ILE A 61 -0.15 1.27 -8.90
CA ILE A 61 0.33 0.49 -7.78
C ILE A 61 1.49 1.22 -7.14
N GLY A 62 1.42 1.40 -5.84
CA GLY A 62 2.50 2.03 -5.10
C GLY A 62 2.85 1.20 -3.88
N TYR A 63 3.93 1.59 -3.22
CA TYR A 63 4.43 0.85 -2.05
C TYR A 63 4.58 1.80 -0.88
N ILE A 64 4.10 1.35 0.28
CA ILE A 64 4.15 2.11 1.51
C ILE A 64 4.82 1.25 2.57
N SER A 65 5.66 1.85 3.39
CA SER A 65 6.30 1.13 4.48
C SER A 65 5.23 0.58 5.43
N THR A 66 5.43 -0.64 5.88
CA THR A 66 4.46 -1.28 6.77
C THR A 66 4.31 -0.54 8.08
N GLU A 67 5.30 0.25 8.49
CA GLU A 67 5.19 0.99 9.74
C GLU A 67 4.18 2.12 9.67
N TYR A 68 3.79 2.52 8.47
CA TYR A 68 2.91 3.68 8.32
C TYR A 68 1.48 3.30 8.02
N VAL A 69 1.19 2.01 7.94
CA VAL A 69 -0.16 1.56 7.64
C VAL A 69 -0.54 0.43 8.58
N SER A 70 -1.84 0.27 8.75
CA SER A 70 -2.40 -0.87 9.47
C SER A 70 -3.12 -1.73 8.46
N VAL A 71 -2.68 -2.96 8.32
CA VAL A 71 -3.29 -3.88 7.36
C VAL A 71 -4.40 -4.65 8.05
N ASP A 72 -5.56 -4.61 7.45
CA ASP A 72 -6.73 -5.23 8.01
C ASP A 72 -7.20 -6.30 7.05
N ALA A 73 -7.10 -7.54 7.44
CA ALA A 73 -7.54 -8.66 6.63
C ALA A 73 -8.84 -9.19 7.19
N SER A 74 -9.87 -9.08 6.39
CA SER A 74 -11.18 -9.59 6.78
C SER A 74 -11.23 -11.07 6.49
N LEU A 75 -10.96 -11.87 7.46
CA LEU A 75 -10.96 -13.30 7.26
C LEU A 75 -12.32 -13.88 7.57
N GLN A 76 -12.74 -14.78 6.75
CA GLN A 76 -14.04 -15.39 6.89
C GLN A 76 -13.98 -16.86 7.05
#